data_c244fdefac0d27e8a6d92364e40f5ab8
#
_entry.id   c244fdefac0d27e8a6d92364e40f5ab8
#
_cell.length_a   1.000
_cell.length_b   1.000
_cell.length_c   1.000
_cell.angle_alpha   90.00
_cell.angle_beta   90.00
_cell.angle_gamma   90.00
#
_symmetry.space_group_name_H-M   'P 1'
#
loop_
_entity.id
_entity.type
_entity.pdbx_description
1 polymer ?
#
loop_
_entity_poly.entity_id
_entity_poly.type
_entity_poly.pdbx_seq_one_letter_code
_entity_poly.pdbx_strand_id
1 'polypeptide(L)'
;ALPISFMKGNVLGLVDGNHGWVFEDGSTGTEDLADRLGAEYLGWLCHYTLRIATPRKDIFFHIIACHGKSGGGKTAGLTVNQVDDLRNIFPIADSYVLGHDHQRMARPIAVLMPTRNNGGEVIIKQKRQFLCRSGSFKKAYVPGNSSYEVGSLLRPADLGALQMEIEFSRDKSEGDMTVIEMRAIV
;
A
#
# COMPACT_ATOMS: atom_id res chain seq x y z
N ALA A 1 -26.76 9.14 5.32
CA ALA A 1 -25.82 8.03 5.14
C ALA A 1 -24.59 8.53 4.41
N LEU A 2 -23.39 8.08 4.80
CA LEU A 2 -22.17 8.39 4.08
C LEU A 2 -22.24 7.73 2.68
N PRO A 3 -21.79 8.42 1.61
CA PRO A 3 -21.78 7.84 0.26
C PRO A 3 -20.98 6.51 0.17
N ILE A 4 -20.07 6.27 1.12
CA ILE A 4 -19.20 5.09 1.17
C ILE A 4 -19.68 4.03 2.19
N SER A 5 -20.89 4.14 2.72
CA SER A 5 -21.43 3.19 3.72
C SER A 5 -21.50 1.74 3.20
N PHE A 6 -21.53 1.54 1.87
CA PHE A 6 -21.45 0.22 1.25
C PHE A 6 -20.10 -0.50 1.49
N MET A 7 -19.07 0.26 1.87
CA MET A 7 -17.72 -0.29 2.17
C MET A 7 -17.63 -0.84 3.60
N LYS A 8 -18.63 -0.58 4.47
CA LYS A 8 -18.61 -1.03 5.86
C LYS A 8 -18.37 -2.54 5.95
N GLY A 9 -17.40 -2.93 6.77
CA GLY A 9 -16.98 -4.33 6.94
C GLY A 9 -16.04 -4.85 5.84
N ASN A 10 -15.73 -4.04 4.82
CA ASN A 10 -14.79 -4.39 3.74
C ASN A 10 -13.54 -3.51 3.72
N VAL A 11 -13.41 -2.61 4.70
CA VAL A 11 -12.22 -1.77 4.88
C VAL A 11 -11.38 -2.34 6.00
N LEU A 12 -10.15 -2.71 5.70
CA LEU A 12 -9.22 -3.28 6.68
C LEU A 12 -8.70 -2.19 7.63
N GLY A 13 -8.38 -1.02 7.10
CA GLY A 13 -7.92 0.09 7.90
C GLY A 13 -7.72 1.37 7.09
N LEU A 14 -7.57 2.49 7.79
CA LEU A 14 -7.34 3.80 7.22
C LEU A 14 -6.02 4.38 7.73
N VAL A 15 -5.20 4.85 6.79
CA VAL A 15 -3.95 5.57 7.07
C VAL A 15 -4.23 7.06 7.01
N ASP A 16 -3.74 7.80 7.99
CA ASP A 16 -3.91 9.24 8.07
C ASP A 16 -3.05 9.99 7.04
N GLY A 17 -3.40 11.24 6.80
CA GLY A 17 -2.73 12.11 5.84
C GLY A 17 -2.55 13.53 6.36
N ASN A 18 -1.68 14.30 5.70
CA ASN A 18 -1.34 15.66 6.11
C ASN A 18 -2.46 16.70 5.84
N HIS A 19 -3.57 16.32 5.26
CA HIS A 19 -4.75 17.16 5.03
C HIS A 19 -5.95 16.70 5.88
N GLY A 20 -5.70 15.93 6.95
CA GLY A 20 -6.72 15.50 7.89
C GLY A 20 -7.32 16.68 8.66
N TRP A 21 -8.63 16.62 8.90
CA TRP A 21 -9.29 17.53 9.82
C TRP A 21 -9.03 17.04 11.26
N VAL A 22 -8.60 17.94 12.12
CA VAL A 22 -8.43 17.66 13.55
C VAL A 22 -9.56 18.36 14.30
N PHE A 23 -10.29 17.61 15.10
CA PHE A 23 -11.39 18.12 15.95
C PHE A 23 -10.84 18.73 17.25
N GLU A 24 -11.71 19.40 18.00
CA GLU A 24 -11.34 20.09 19.25
C GLU A 24 -10.84 19.12 20.33
N ASP A 25 -11.30 17.86 20.30
CA ASP A 25 -10.87 16.79 21.22
C ASP A 25 -9.55 16.13 20.81
N GLY A 26 -8.96 16.56 19.69
CA GLY A 26 -7.72 16.05 19.17
C GLY A 26 -7.87 14.83 18.25
N SER A 27 -9.08 14.28 18.09
CA SER A 27 -9.33 13.21 17.12
C SER A 27 -9.26 13.73 15.67
N THR A 28 -9.09 12.81 14.71
CA THR A 28 -8.98 13.19 13.30
C THR A 28 -10.22 12.79 12.51
N GLY A 29 -10.44 13.44 11.38
CA GLY A 29 -11.51 13.05 10.45
C GLY A 29 -11.31 11.63 9.89
N THR A 30 -10.08 11.13 9.89
CA THR A 30 -9.76 9.74 9.50
C THR A 30 -10.16 8.75 10.58
N GLU A 31 -9.97 9.10 11.87
CA GLU A 31 -10.46 8.28 12.99
C GLU A 31 -11.99 8.17 12.98
N ASP A 32 -12.71 9.31 12.89
CA ASP A 32 -14.18 9.32 12.80
C ASP A 32 -14.68 8.48 11.61
N LEU A 33 -13.98 8.55 10.48
CA LEU A 33 -14.32 7.75 9.31
C LEU A 33 -14.05 6.26 9.53
N ALA A 34 -12.93 5.90 10.18
CA ALA A 34 -12.61 4.51 10.51
C ALA A 34 -13.68 3.90 11.42
N ASP A 35 -14.09 4.61 12.46
CA ASP A 35 -15.15 4.17 13.38
C ASP A 35 -16.48 3.94 12.65
N ARG A 36 -16.89 4.87 11.78
CA ARG A 36 -18.14 4.75 10.99
C ARG A 36 -18.11 3.58 10.02
N LEU A 37 -16.96 3.21 9.50
CA LEU A 37 -16.76 2.09 8.59
C LEU A 37 -16.55 0.76 9.33
N GLY A 38 -16.28 0.78 10.62
CA GLY A 38 -15.86 -0.38 11.39
C GLY A 38 -14.49 -0.89 10.95
N ALA A 39 -13.60 0.04 10.60
CA ALA A 39 -12.22 -0.20 10.15
C ALA A 39 -11.22 0.21 11.24
N GLU A 40 -9.99 -0.29 11.16
CA GLU A 40 -8.93 0.16 12.06
C GLU A 40 -8.39 1.54 11.63
N TYR A 41 -8.16 2.41 12.61
CA TYR A 41 -7.34 3.62 12.39
C TYR A 41 -5.87 3.25 12.56
N LEU A 42 -5.08 3.44 11.51
CA LEU A 42 -3.71 2.93 11.42
C LEU A 42 -2.63 4.02 11.55
N GLY A 43 -3.05 5.26 11.83
CA GLY A 43 -2.12 6.41 11.94
C GLY A 43 -1.41 6.73 10.63
N TRP A 44 -0.21 7.29 10.72
CA TRP A 44 0.58 7.74 9.56
C TRP A 44 1.38 6.64 8.86
N LEU A 45 1.77 5.63 9.59
CA LEU A 45 2.55 4.47 9.13
C LEU A 45 2.00 3.23 9.80
N CYS A 46 1.71 2.23 9.02
CA CYS A 46 1.27 0.94 9.54
C CYS A 46 2.04 -0.23 8.94
N HIS A 47 2.16 -1.28 9.73
CA HIS A 47 2.52 -2.62 9.29
C HIS A 47 1.28 -3.50 9.40
N TYR A 48 0.73 -3.88 8.26
CA TYR A 48 -0.44 -4.74 8.19
C TYR A 48 -0.06 -6.15 7.76
N THR A 49 -0.55 -7.15 8.47
CA THR A 49 -0.29 -8.55 8.16
C THR A 49 -1.58 -9.25 7.78
N LEU A 50 -1.68 -9.65 6.53
CA LEU A 50 -2.75 -10.54 6.07
C LEU A 50 -2.37 -11.98 6.38
N ARG A 51 -3.18 -12.64 7.19
CA ARG A 51 -3.09 -14.09 7.43
C ARG A 51 -4.04 -14.81 6.49
N ILE A 52 -3.50 -15.65 5.66
CA ILE A 52 -4.26 -16.47 4.72
C ILE A 52 -4.20 -17.91 5.21
N ALA A 53 -5.33 -18.38 5.71
CA ALA A 53 -5.44 -19.75 6.21
C ALA A 53 -5.44 -20.75 5.03
N THR A 54 -4.51 -21.71 5.05
CA THR A 54 -4.51 -22.83 4.13
C THR A 54 -4.59 -24.15 4.89
N PRO A 55 -5.02 -25.27 4.26
CA PRO A 55 -5.18 -26.56 4.95
C PRO A 55 -3.91 -27.11 5.61
N ARG A 56 -2.72 -26.64 5.20
CA ARG A 56 -1.44 -27.14 5.71
C ARG A 56 -0.65 -26.14 6.52
N LYS A 57 -0.62 -24.89 6.09
CA LYS A 57 0.19 -23.85 6.73
C LYS A 57 -0.37 -22.47 6.40
N ASP A 58 -0.53 -21.63 7.40
CA ASP A 58 -0.89 -20.23 7.18
C ASP A 58 0.21 -19.50 6.41
N ILE A 59 -0.23 -18.63 5.52
CA ILE A 59 0.63 -17.74 4.75
C ILE A 59 0.42 -16.34 5.30
N PHE A 60 1.51 -15.65 5.53
CA PHE A 60 1.50 -14.28 5.99
C PHE A 60 2.00 -13.37 4.86
N PHE A 61 1.21 -12.35 4.57
CA PHE A 61 1.56 -11.32 3.61
C PHE A 61 1.65 -9.98 4.34
N HIS A 62 2.82 -9.37 4.29
CA HIS A 62 3.15 -8.16 5.05
C HIS A 62 3.07 -6.93 4.16
N ILE A 63 2.30 -5.93 4.58
CA ILE A 63 2.15 -4.65 3.90
C ILE A 63 2.64 -3.55 4.84
N ILE A 64 3.56 -2.73 4.37
CA ILE A 64 3.88 -1.46 5.00
C ILE A 64 3.16 -0.37 4.23
N ALA A 65 2.29 0.37 4.88
CA ALA A 65 1.60 1.50 4.29
C ALA A 65 1.89 2.79 5.06
N CYS A 66 2.10 3.88 4.32
CA CYS A 66 2.39 5.19 4.87
C CYS A 66 1.78 6.26 3.97
N HIS A 67 1.32 7.38 4.58
CA HIS A 67 0.88 8.50 3.76
C HIS A 67 1.99 9.03 2.85
N GLY A 68 3.23 9.02 3.35
CA GLY A 68 4.34 9.65 2.67
C GLY A 68 4.53 11.12 3.07
N LYS A 69 5.45 11.79 2.41
CA LYS A 69 5.76 13.21 2.65
C LYS A 69 5.83 13.98 1.34
N SER A 70 5.60 15.30 1.42
CA SER A 70 5.83 16.22 0.31
C SER A 70 7.29 16.17 -0.15
N GLY A 71 7.52 16.42 -1.42
CA GLY A 71 8.83 16.34 -2.04
C GLY A 71 8.93 15.24 -3.08
N GLY A 72 7.80 14.68 -3.47
CA GLY A 72 7.64 13.96 -4.72
C GLY A 72 8.06 14.89 -5.83
N GLY A 73 9.25 14.65 -6.38
CA GLY A 73 9.78 15.52 -7.42
C GLY A 73 8.91 15.45 -8.67
N LYS A 74 9.08 16.45 -9.51
CA LYS A 74 8.39 16.57 -10.80
C LYS A 74 8.76 15.44 -11.78
N THR A 75 9.57 14.46 -11.38
CA THR A 75 10.01 13.35 -12.24
C THR A 75 9.46 12.01 -11.74
N ALA A 76 9.12 11.13 -12.67
CA ALA A 76 8.58 9.79 -12.37
C ALA A 76 9.53 8.92 -11.53
N GLY A 77 10.85 9.13 -11.66
CA GLY A 77 11.85 8.39 -10.88
C GLY A 77 11.78 8.65 -9.38
N LEU A 78 11.50 9.91 -8.98
CA LEU A 78 11.41 10.24 -7.56
C LEU A 78 10.24 9.56 -6.86
N THR A 79 9.14 9.38 -7.56
CA THR A 79 7.97 8.64 -7.07
C THR A 79 8.33 7.21 -6.65
N VAL A 80 9.15 6.53 -7.45
CA VAL A 80 9.64 5.18 -7.14
C VAL A 80 10.62 5.19 -5.98
N ASN A 81 11.59 6.11 -6.01
CA ASN A 81 12.66 6.17 -5.02
C ASN A 81 12.13 6.36 -3.60
N GLN A 82 11.10 7.18 -3.40
CA GLN A 82 10.50 7.36 -2.08
C GLN A 82 9.89 6.07 -1.50
N VAL A 83 9.31 5.21 -2.37
CA VAL A 83 8.81 3.91 -1.91
C VAL A 83 9.96 2.97 -1.62
N ASP A 84 11.03 3.04 -2.39
CA ASP A 84 12.24 2.26 -2.17
C ASP A 84 12.96 2.67 -0.87
N ASP A 85 12.94 3.96 -0.52
CA ASP A 85 13.42 4.45 0.78
C ASP A 85 12.65 3.80 1.94
N LEU A 86 11.31 3.70 1.83
CA LEU A 86 10.49 3.01 2.84
C LEU A 86 10.88 1.53 2.96
N ARG A 87 11.14 0.85 1.85
CA ARG A 87 11.63 -0.52 1.82
C ARG A 87 12.99 -0.67 2.51
N ASN A 88 13.87 0.30 2.36
CA ASN A 88 15.18 0.28 3.01
C ASN A 88 15.08 0.38 4.54
N ILE A 89 14.04 1.07 5.04
CA ILE A 89 13.74 1.15 6.48
C ILE A 89 13.12 -0.17 6.99
N PHE A 90 12.24 -0.79 6.20
CA PHE A 90 11.48 -1.99 6.57
C PHE A 90 11.66 -3.11 5.52
N PRO A 91 12.82 -3.77 5.43
CA PRO A 91 13.14 -4.65 4.30
C PRO A 91 12.32 -5.96 4.22
N ILE A 92 11.53 -6.25 5.23
CA ILE A 92 10.87 -7.57 5.41
C ILE A 92 9.47 -7.67 4.77
N ALA A 93 8.84 -6.57 4.35
CA ALA A 93 7.48 -6.61 3.84
C ALA A 93 7.40 -7.15 2.40
N ASP A 94 6.22 -7.62 2.02
CA ASP A 94 5.90 -8.08 0.67
C ASP A 94 5.50 -6.94 -0.24
N SER A 95 4.85 -5.92 0.34
CA SER A 95 4.41 -4.73 -0.36
C SER A 95 4.62 -3.46 0.45
N TYR A 96 4.99 -2.40 -0.23
CA TYR A 96 5.19 -1.06 0.31
C TYR A 96 4.27 -0.11 -0.44
N VAL A 97 3.39 0.58 0.28
CA VAL A 97 2.38 1.45 -0.31
C VAL A 97 2.54 2.87 0.25
N LEU A 98 2.79 3.83 -0.63
CA LEU A 98 2.77 5.24 -0.29
C LEU A 98 1.62 5.97 -0.99
N GLY A 99 1.03 6.91 -0.27
CA GLY A 99 0.10 7.90 -0.81
C GLY A 99 0.78 9.21 -1.18
N HIS A 100 0.09 10.31 -0.96
CA HIS A 100 0.49 11.73 -1.00
C HIS A 100 0.71 12.32 -2.40
N ASP A 101 1.46 11.71 -3.29
CA ASP A 101 1.79 12.29 -4.61
C ASP A 101 0.72 12.09 -5.69
N HIS A 102 -0.40 11.47 -5.33
CA HIS A 102 -1.57 11.23 -6.18
C HIS A 102 -1.28 10.40 -7.44
N GLN A 103 -0.12 9.76 -7.53
CA GLN A 103 0.21 8.89 -8.65
C GLN A 103 -0.18 7.45 -8.34
N ARG A 104 -0.59 6.73 -9.37
CA ARG A 104 -0.82 5.29 -9.33
C ARG A 104 0.40 4.56 -9.86
N MET A 105 0.91 3.60 -9.12
CA MET A 105 2.07 2.84 -9.56
C MET A 105 2.14 1.50 -8.85
N ALA A 106 2.57 0.48 -9.55
CA ALA A 106 3.02 -0.78 -8.99
C ALA A 106 4.28 -1.25 -9.72
N ARG A 107 5.35 -1.47 -8.98
CA ARG A 107 6.62 -1.94 -9.52
C ARG A 107 7.09 -3.17 -8.75
N PRO A 108 7.14 -4.35 -9.38
CA PRO A 108 7.77 -5.51 -8.80
C PRO A 108 9.30 -5.35 -8.76
N ILE A 109 9.90 -5.79 -7.66
CA ILE A 109 11.35 -5.94 -7.52
C ILE A 109 11.68 -7.32 -7.00
N ALA A 110 12.80 -7.87 -7.45
CA ALA A 110 13.32 -9.14 -6.93
C ALA A 110 14.36 -8.86 -5.84
N VAL A 111 14.24 -9.56 -4.73
CA VAL A 111 15.19 -9.51 -3.62
C VAL A 111 15.64 -10.91 -3.23
N LEU A 112 16.84 -11.04 -2.72
CA LEU A 112 17.34 -12.28 -2.17
C LEU A 112 17.15 -12.28 -0.65
N MET A 113 16.46 -13.27 -0.12
CA MET A 113 16.18 -13.37 1.30
C MET A 113 16.58 -14.73 1.86
N PRO A 114 17.20 -14.75 3.06
CA PRO A 114 17.42 -15.99 3.76
C PRO A 114 16.08 -16.60 4.19
N THR A 115 15.93 -17.89 3.93
CA THR A 115 14.77 -18.68 4.37
C THR A 115 15.26 -20.05 4.86
N ARG A 116 14.43 -20.76 5.62
CA ARG A 116 14.73 -22.14 6.01
C ARG A 116 14.05 -23.12 5.09
N ASN A 117 14.78 -24.11 4.62
CA ASN A 117 14.19 -25.25 3.90
C ASN A 117 13.51 -26.23 4.89
N ASN A 118 12.92 -27.29 4.37
CA ASN A 118 12.25 -28.30 5.18
C ASN A 118 13.19 -29.07 6.12
N GLY A 119 14.51 -29.08 5.84
CA GLY A 119 15.55 -29.64 6.69
C GLY A 119 16.08 -28.67 7.76
N GLY A 120 15.56 -27.44 7.82
CA GLY A 120 15.98 -26.41 8.76
C GLY A 120 17.23 -25.61 8.35
N GLU A 121 17.85 -25.94 7.21
CA GLU A 121 19.00 -25.21 6.69
C GLU A 121 18.62 -23.84 6.15
N VAL A 122 19.48 -22.86 6.35
CA VAL A 122 19.31 -21.52 5.79
C VAL A 122 19.74 -21.53 4.34
N ILE A 123 18.82 -21.22 3.47
CA ILE A 123 19.04 -21.06 2.02
C ILE A 123 18.68 -19.66 1.58
N ILE A 124 19.25 -19.18 0.49
CA ILE A 124 18.90 -17.90 -0.12
C ILE A 124 17.86 -18.16 -1.20
N LYS A 125 16.69 -17.53 -1.06
CA LYS A 125 15.63 -17.58 -2.06
C LYS A 125 15.35 -16.21 -2.65
N GLN A 126 15.04 -16.20 -3.92
CA GLN A 126 14.51 -15.01 -4.59
C GLN A 126 13.05 -14.81 -4.18
N LYS A 127 12.76 -13.62 -3.69
CA LYS A 127 11.40 -13.17 -3.34
C LYS A 127 11.04 -11.96 -4.18
N ARG A 128 9.76 -11.82 -4.51
CA ARG A 128 9.24 -10.62 -5.15
C ARG A 128 8.65 -9.71 -4.08
N GLN A 129 9.01 -8.45 -4.12
CA GLN A 129 8.39 -7.38 -3.33
C GLN A 129 7.78 -6.36 -4.29
N PHE A 130 6.83 -5.54 -3.80
CA PHE A 130 6.15 -4.54 -4.61
C PHE A 130 6.31 -3.15 -4.03
N LEU A 131 6.77 -2.23 -4.87
CA LEU A 131 6.79 -0.80 -4.60
C LEU A 131 5.54 -0.18 -5.23
N CYS A 132 4.67 0.40 -4.40
CA CYS A 132 3.34 0.83 -4.82
C CYS A 132 3.05 2.28 -4.43
N ARG A 133 2.26 2.95 -5.28
CA ARG A 133 1.58 4.20 -4.98
C ARG A 133 0.07 4.00 -5.06
N SER A 134 -0.64 4.50 -4.06
CA SER A 134 -2.07 4.23 -3.89
C SER A 134 -2.97 4.85 -4.95
N GLY A 135 -2.51 5.88 -5.65
CA GLY A 135 -3.37 6.68 -6.53
C GLY A 135 -4.19 7.74 -5.78
N SER A 136 -5.15 8.32 -6.48
CA SER A 136 -6.03 9.37 -5.96
C SER A 136 -7.35 9.39 -6.71
N PHE A 137 -8.41 9.83 -6.04
CA PHE A 137 -9.70 10.16 -6.67
C PHE A 137 -9.89 11.68 -6.82
N LYS A 138 -8.87 12.48 -6.53
CA LYS A 138 -8.92 13.93 -6.63
C LYS A 138 -8.61 14.40 -8.05
N LYS A 139 -9.62 14.93 -8.74
CA LYS A 139 -9.45 15.57 -10.04
C LYS A 139 -9.07 17.05 -9.85
N ALA A 140 -7.79 17.36 -10.05
CA ALA A 140 -7.25 18.70 -9.83
C ALA A 140 -7.48 19.67 -11.00
N TYR A 141 -7.31 19.19 -12.23
CA TYR A 141 -7.41 20.00 -13.45
C TYR A 141 -8.85 20.01 -13.98
N VAL A 142 -9.64 20.98 -13.52
CA VAL A 142 -11.01 21.20 -13.96
C VAL A 142 -11.12 22.60 -14.52
N PRO A 143 -11.61 22.80 -15.76
CA PRO A 143 -11.78 24.14 -16.34
C PRO A 143 -12.60 25.06 -15.42
N GLY A 144 -12.12 26.27 -15.22
CA GLY A 144 -12.76 27.27 -14.37
C GLY A 144 -12.52 27.13 -12.86
N ASN A 145 -11.84 26.07 -12.41
CA ASN A 145 -11.46 25.90 -11.02
C ASN A 145 -9.96 26.16 -10.80
N SER A 146 -9.63 26.90 -9.76
CA SER A 146 -8.27 27.00 -9.25
C SER A 146 -8.06 25.94 -8.16
N SER A 147 -6.99 25.17 -8.27
CA SER A 147 -6.57 24.22 -7.25
C SER A 147 -5.11 24.45 -6.90
N TYR A 148 -4.71 23.99 -5.72
CA TYR A 148 -3.30 24.02 -5.32
C TYR A 148 -2.39 23.35 -6.35
N GLU A 149 -2.83 22.22 -6.91
CA GLU A 149 -2.08 21.46 -7.90
C GLU A 149 -1.85 22.25 -9.19
N VAL A 150 -2.86 22.98 -9.64
CA VAL A 150 -2.76 23.85 -10.82
C VAL A 150 -1.81 25.01 -10.53
N GLY A 151 -1.97 25.70 -9.39
CA GLY A 151 -1.11 26.81 -8.99
C GLY A 151 0.35 26.41 -8.81
N SER A 152 0.60 25.18 -8.36
CA SER A 152 1.94 24.63 -8.14
C SER A 152 2.51 23.87 -9.36
N LEU A 153 1.80 23.82 -10.46
CA LEU A 153 2.16 23.05 -11.68
C LEU A 153 2.51 21.60 -11.38
N LEU A 154 1.74 20.96 -10.49
CA LEU A 154 1.88 19.55 -10.20
C LEU A 154 1.32 18.71 -11.34
N ARG A 155 1.77 17.46 -11.44
CA ARG A 155 1.25 16.54 -12.46
C ARG A 155 -0.24 16.26 -12.20
N PRO A 156 -1.04 16.13 -13.26
CA PRO A 156 -2.38 15.57 -13.14
C PRO A 156 -2.31 14.18 -12.50
N ALA A 157 -3.25 13.92 -11.58
CA ALA A 157 -3.40 12.59 -11.01
C ALA A 157 -3.97 11.62 -12.05
N ASP A 158 -3.46 10.41 -12.11
CA ASP A 158 -4.13 9.30 -12.75
C ASP A 158 -5.18 8.77 -11.77
N LEU A 159 -6.45 9.09 -12.06
CA LEU A 159 -7.56 8.83 -11.13
C LEU A 159 -7.80 7.34 -10.94
N GLY A 160 -7.96 6.95 -9.70
CA GLY A 160 -8.26 5.58 -9.31
C GLY A 160 -7.42 5.12 -8.12
N ALA A 161 -7.52 3.84 -7.85
CA ALA A 161 -6.78 3.15 -6.80
C ALA A 161 -5.92 2.02 -7.37
N LEU A 162 -4.94 1.60 -6.60
CA LEU A 162 -4.19 0.39 -6.85
C LEU A 162 -5.04 -0.82 -6.44
N GLN A 163 -5.14 -1.81 -7.32
CA GLN A 163 -5.67 -3.13 -7.00
C GLN A 163 -4.51 -4.12 -6.89
N MET A 164 -4.48 -4.88 -5.81
CA MET A 164 -3.54 -5.98 -5.63
C MET A 164 -4.29 -7.31 -5.65
N GLU A 165 -3.90 -8.20 -6.55
CA GLU A 165 -4.36 -9.58 -6.61
C GLU A 165 -3.26 -10.49 -6.08
N ILE A 166 -3.59 -11.32 -5.09
CA ILE A 166 -2.65 -12.26 -4.49
C ILE A 166 -3.10 -13.66 -4.86
N GLU A 167 -2.35 -14.30 -5.74
CA GLU A 167 -2.59 -15.68 -6.14
C GLU A 167 -1.64 -16.63 -5.42
N PHE A 168 -2.18 -17.72 -4.92
CA PHE A 168 -1.42 -18.78 -4.27
C PHE A 168 -1.33 -19.99 -5.21
N SER A 169 -0.12 -20.35 -5.61
CA SER A 169 0.11 -21.58 -6.35
C SER A 169 0.99 -22.55 -5.56
N ARG A 170 0.76 -23.83 -5.78
CA ARG A 170 1.59 -24.90 -5.22
C ARG A 170 2.71 -25.20 -6.20
N ASP A 171 3.93 -24.93 -5.83
CA ASP A 171 5.07 -25.45 -6.57
C ASP A 171 5.31 -26.92 -6.17
N LYS A 172 5.01 -27.85 -7.08
CA LYS A 172 5.22 -29.28 -6.86
C LYS A 172 6.70 -29.65 -6.88
N SER A 173 7.56 -28.84 -7.49
CA SER A 173 8.98 -29.12 -7.64
C SER A 173 9.81 -28.80 -6.39
N GLU A 174 9.33 -27.87 -5.57
CA GLU A 174 9.99 -27.45 -4.33
C GLU A 174 9.37 -28.03 -3.05
N GLY A 175 8.48 -28.99 -3.16
CA GLY A 175 7.70 -29.52 -2.04
C GLY A 175 6.51 -28.62 -1.69
N ASP A 176 6.09 -28.60 -0.42
CA ASP A 176 4.89 -27.88 0.02
C ASP A 176 4.98 -26.35 0.06
N MET A 177 5.86 -25.73 -0.71
CA MET A 177 6.02 -24.29 -0.72
C MET A 177 4.93 -23.62 -1.56
N THR A 178 4.23 -22.70 -0.94
CA THR A 178 3.25 -21.87 -1.62
C THR A 178 3.95 -20.66 -2.25
N VAL A 179 3.92 -20.60 -3.57
CA VAL A 179 4.40 -19.41 -4.31
C VAL A 179 3.28 -18.38 -4.29
N ILE A 180 3.59 -17.19 -3.81
CA ILE A 180 2.68 -16.04 -3.91
C ILE A 180 2.99 -15.36 -5.25
N GLU A 181 2.07 -15.46 -6.18
CA GLU A 181 2.09 -14.62 -7.37
C GLU A 181 1.19 -13.42 -7.10
N MET A 182 1.76 -12.23 -7.19
CA MET A 182 1.05 -10.99 -7.01
C MET A 182 1.02 -10.22 -8.32
N ARG A 183 -0.16 -9.78 -8.69
CA ARG A 183 -0.37 -8.84 -9.80
C ARG A 183 -0.90 -7.54 -9.24
N ALA A 184 -0.28 -6.46 -9.64
CA ALA A 184 -0.84 -5.13 -9.37
C ALA A 184 -1.41 -4.58 -10.68
N ILE A 185 -2.69 -4.24 -10.62
CA ILE A 185 -3.43 -3.65 -11.72
C ILE A 185 -3.51 -2.14 -11.45
N VAL A 186 -3.06 -1.37 -12.41
CA VAL A 186 -3.02 0.09 -12.36
C VAL A 186 -4.08 0.66 -13.27
#